data_9d9547e4d0e8d0b960813e31b034b438
#
_entry.id   9d9547e4d0e8d0b960813e31b034b438
#
_cell.length_a   1.000
_cell.length_b   1.000
_cell.length_c   1.000
_cell.angle_alpha   90.00
_cell.angle_beta   90.00
_cell.angle_gamma   90.00
#
_symmetry.space_group_name_H-M   'P 1'
#
loop_
_entity.id
_entity.type
_entity.pdbx_description
1 polymer ?
#
loop_
_entity_poly.entity_id
_entity_poly.type
_entity_poly.pdbx_seq_one_letter_code
_entity_poly.pdbx_strand_id
1 'polypeptide(L)'
;MTDMTGIGADDRVLSENTAQPSSGAHAMPEVQVLTEEDMEFEADFDDVYWDGCDGDGTSGSDSENDDDLTSLSDNIANWAVSFGISMVALTALLSILHILHPNLPKDGRTLLKTKMHYAIQEKAGGNYHHFGILSSLKSTLSKYAKTLAEGMTLGLQINIDGLPLFKSSTVQLWPILGLLVSVPMKEPVVIGAYCGPKKPSSATEFLFDFVRELQELEAGFCFGDKNLKIQLHTVVCDPVILHGPL
;
A
#
# COMPACT_ATOMS: atom_id res chain seq x y z
N MET A 1 26.67 -76.29 30.90
CA MET A 1 28.11 -76.51 31.21
C MET A 1 28.82 -75.40 30.47
N THR A 2 29.22 -74.39 31.27
CA THR A 2 30.54 -73.76 31.31
C THR A 2 30.97 -73.04 29.99
N ASP A 3 31.48 -71.98 29.95
CA ASP A 3 31.85 -70.90 30.91
C ASP A 3 32.66 -69.89 30.13
N MET A 4 32.47 -68.63 30.51
CA MET A 4 33.48 -67.61 30.75
C MET A 4 34.42 -67.08 29.64
N THR A 5 34.40 -65.74 29.64
CA THR A 5 35.53 -64.78 29.62
C THR A 5 36.12 -64.48 28.26
N GLY A 6 36.40 -63.28 27.90
CA GLY A 6 36.55 -61.98 28.54
C GLY A 6 37.45 -61.09 27.69
N ILE A 7 37.33 -59.83 27.86
CA ILE A 7 38.35 -58.79 27.82
C ILE A 7 39.05 -58.43 26.48
N GLY A 8 39.06 -57.20 26.14
CA GLY A 8 40.15 -56.47 25.52
C GLY A 8 39.81 -55.32 24.63
N ALA A 9 39.97 -54.16 25.20
CA ALA A 9 40.03 -52.82 24.53
C ALA A 9 41.15 -52.82 23.46
N ASP A 10 41.03 -52.08 22.44
CA ASP A 10 41.92 -50.95 22.24
C ASP A 10 41.52 -50.03 21.07
N ASP A 11 41.69 -48.79 21.32
CA ASP A 11 41.66 -47.63 20.51
C ASP A 11 42.40 -47.75 19.19
N ARG A 12 41.83 -47.17 18.09
CA ARG A 12 42.60 -46.34 17.19
C ARG A 12 41.69 -45.46 16.34
N VAL A 13 41.73 -44.15 16.63
CA VAL A 13 41.41 -43.00 15.85
C VAL A 13 41.96 -43.10 14.43
N LEU A 14 41.12 -43.02 13.43
CA LEU A 14 41.48 -42.61 12.09
C LEU A 14 40.57 -41.43 11.68
N SER A 15 41.20 -40.28 11.62
CA SER A 15 40.68 -39.05 11.05
C SER A 15 40.50 -39.19 9.54
N GLU A 16 39.27 -39.19 9.06
CA GLU A 16 39.00 -38.96 7.65
C GLU A 16 38.50 -37.52 7.46
N ASN A 17 39.37 -36.74 6.83
CA ASN A 17 39.16 -35.41 6.31
C ASN A 17 38.28 -35.52 5.08
N THR A 18 36.97 -35.29 5.19
CA THR A 18 36.08 -35.15 4.06
C THR A 18 35.79 -33.67 3.84
N ALA A 19 36.36 -33.10 2.78
CA ALA A 19 36.11 -31.79 2.28
C ALA A 19 34.61 -31.59 1.99
N GLN A 20 34.00 -30.57 2.61
CA GLN A 20 32.70 -30.08 2.25
C GLN A 20 32.77 -29.29 0.94
N PRO A 21 31.85 -29.48 -0.04
CA PRO A 21 31.69 -28.56 -1.14
C PRO A 21 30.96 -27.30 -0.64
N SER A 22 31.59 -26.15 -0.83
CA SER A 22 30.99 -24.83 -0.64
C SER A 22 29.89 -24.59 -1.70
N SER A 23 28.66 -24.91 -1.36
CA SER A 23 27.48 -24.50 -2.10
C SER A 23 27.00 -23.17 -1.49
N GLY A 24 27.34 -22.08 -2.14
CA GLY A 24 26.78 -20.77 -1.89
C GLY A 24 25.33 -20.71 -2.36
N ALA A 25 24.42 -21.28 -1.61
CA ALA A 25 23.00 -21.00 -1.76
C ALA A 25 22.75 -19.64 -1.10
N HIS A 26 22.51 -18.61 -1.92
CA HIS A 26 21.88 -17.39 -1.44
C HIS A 26 20.52 -17.76 -0.86
N ALA A 27 20.44 -17.75 0.46
CA ALA A 27 19.18 -17.88 1.18
C ALA A 27 18.30 -16.68 0.79
N MET A 28 17.16 -16.93 0.20
CA MET A 28 16.09 -15.97 0.03
C MET A 28 15.74 -15.41 1.41
N PRO A 29 15.54 -14.08 1.57
CA PRO A 29 15.12 -13.54 2.85
C PRO A 29 13.78 -14.17 3.25
N GLU A 30 13.72 -14.70 4.45
CA GLU A 30 12.54 -15.31 5.03
C GLU A 30 11.45 -14.23 5.18
N VAL A 31 10.34 -14.41 4.47
CA VAL A 31 9.19 -13.51 4.57
C VAL A 31 8.51 -13.79 5.91
N GLN A 32 8.60 -12.86 6.85
CA GLN A 32 7.90 -12.96 8.12
C GLN A 32 6.40 -12.69 7.91
N VAL A 33 5.59 -13.68 8.24
CA VAL A 33 4.14 -13.55 8.32
C VAL A 33 3.82 -13.16 9.76
N LEU A 34 3.40 -11.90 9.96
CA LEU A 34 2.96 -11.39 11.26
C LEU A 34 1.46 -11.64 11.42
N THR A 35 1.04 -12.07 12.60
CA THR A 35 -0.37 -12.25 12.96
C THR A 35 -0.92 -11.00 13.62
N GLU A 36 -2.26 -10.88 13.72
CA GLU A 36 -2.93 -9.72 14.32
C GLU A 36 -2.49 -9.42 15.77
N GLU A 37 -2.01 -10.43 16.49
CA GLU A 37 -1.54 -10.31 17.88
C GLU A 37 -0.21 -9.55 18.00
N ASP A 38 0.53 -9.37 16.89
CA ASP A 38 1.82 -8.67 16.86
C ASP A 38 1.69 -7.16 16.55
N MET A 39 0.47 -6.65 16.34
CA MET A 39 0.24 -5.26 15.96
C MET A 39 -0.61 -4.52 17.00
N GLU A 40 0.02 -3.93 18.00
CA GLU A 40 -0.56 -2.82 18.74
C GLU A 40 -0.41 -1.54 17.89
N PHE A 41 -1.52 -1.10 17.29
CA PHE A 41 -1.57 0.11 16.46
C PHE A 41 -2.08 1.28 17.30
N GLU A 42 -1.18 2.09 17.84
CA GLU A 42 -1.51 3.42 18.32
C GLU A 42 -1.53 4.38 17.12
N ALA A 43 -2.74 4.78 16.73
CA ALA A 43 -2.96 5.77 15.68
C ALA A 43 -2.92 7.18 16.29
N ASP A 44 -1.76 7.80 16.33
CA ASP A 44 -1.65 9.24 16.46
C ASP A 44 -1.98 9.89 15.12
N PHE A 45 -3.20 10.39 15.01
CA PHE A 45 -3.68 11.20 13.88
C PHE A 45 -3.34 12.67 14.14
N ASP A 46 -2.09 13.06 14.00
CA ASP A 46 -1.73 14.46 13.93
C ASP A 46 -0.93 14.74 12.65
N ASP A 47 -1.45 15.70 11.88
CA ASP A 47 -0.83 16.40 10.75
C ASP A 47 -0.66 15.64 9.41
N VAL A 48 -1.77 15.42 8.69
CA VAL A 48 -1.73 15.19 7.24
C VAL A 48 -1.76 16.54 6.51
N TYR A 49 -0.58 17.12 6.28
CA TYR A 49 -0.40 18.27 5.40
C TYR A 49 -0.40 17.79 3.93
N TRP A 50 -1.47 18.05 3.20
CA TRP A 50 -1.53 17.83 1.76
C TRP A 50 -0.97 19.04 1.03
N ASP A 51 0.28 18.94 0.60
CA ASP A 51 0.82 19.87 -0.40
C ASP A 51 0.39 19.39 -1.78
N GLY A 52 -0.61 20.06 -2.33
CA GLY A 52 -1.11 19.79 -3.67
C GLY A 52 -0.32 20.62 -4.68
N CYS A 53 0.48 19.98 -5.50
CA CYS A 53 1.04 20.55 -6.72
C CYS A 53 0.98 19.52 -7.83
N ASP A 54 0.72 19.78 -9.06
CA ASP A 54 1.42 20.65 -9.95
C ASP A 54 0.52 21.11 -11.09
N GLY A 55 0.54 22.40 -11.33
CA GLY A 55 0.06 22.99 -12.55
C GLY A 55 1.09 22.89 -13.65
N ASP A 56 0.67 22.42 -14.81
CA ASP A 56 1.37 22.64 -16.06
C ASP A 56 1.13 24.08 -16.51
N GLY A 57 2.22 24.78 -16.76
CA GLY A 57 2.19 26.19 -17.12
C GLY A 57 1.73 26.43 -18.54
N THR A 58 0.77 27.32 -18.71
CA THR A 58 0.62 28.13 -19.92
C THR A 58 0.26 29.55 -19.56
N SER A 59 1.08 30.43 -20.07
CA SER A 59 1.14 31.87 -20.14
C SER A 59 -0.18 32.66 -20.08
N GLY A 60 -0.19 33.66 -19.18
CA GLY A 60 -0.45 35.04 -19.48
C GLY A 60 -1.87 35.52 -19.73
N SER A 61 -2.48 36.10 -18.70
CA SER A 61 -3.04 37.47 -18.79
C SER A 61 -3.55 37.88 -17.40
N ASP A 62 -3.32 39.16 -17.07
CA ASP A 62 -3.63 39.83 -15.83
C ASP A 62 -5.05 39.60 -15.31
N SER A 63 -5.16 38.99 -14.12
CA SER A 63 -6.25 39.28 -13.18
C SER A 63 -5.82 38.85 -11.76
N GLU A 64 -5.55 39.84 -10.93
CA GLU A 64 -5.14 39.69 -9.52
C GLU A 64 -6.19 39.02 -8.61
N ASN A 65 -7.28 38.47 -9.16
CA ASN A 65 -8.40 37.85 -8.42
C ASN A 65 -8.42 36.31 -8.53
N ASP A 66 -7.60 35.69 -9.37
CA ASP A 66 -7.66 34.22 -9.59
C ASP A 66 -6.82 33.43 -8.58
N ASP A 67 -5.71 33.98 -8.10
CA ASP A 67 -4.82 33.35 -7.12
C ASP A 67 -5.49 33.20 -5.73
N ASP A 68 -6.30 34.16 -5.31
CA ASP A 68 -6.98 34.16 -4.01
C ASP A 68 -8.13 33.12 -3.98
N LEU A 69 -8.79 32.89 -5.10
CA LEU A 69 -9.88 31.91 -5.23
C LEU A 69 -9.41 30.46 -5.33
N THR A 70 -8.27 30.23 -5.95
CA THR A 70 -7.62 28.92 -5.96
C THR A 70 -7.20 28.53 -4.54
N SER A 71 -6.63 29.48 -3.80
CA SER A 71 -6.29 29.31 -2.38
C SER A 71 -7.53 29.05 -1.50
N LEU A 72 -8.66 29.73 -1.72
CA LEU A 72 -9.89 29.50 -0.95
C LEU A 72 -10.48 28.11 -1.21
N SER A 73 -10.51 27.66 -2.47
CA SER A 73 -10.95 26.31 -2.84
C SER A 73 -10.11 25.24 -2.16
N ASP A 74 -8.78 25.37 -2.20
CA ASP A 74 -7.85 24.42 -1.62
C ASP A 74 -7.95 24.40 -0.08
N ASN A 75 -8.10 25.56 0.54
CA ASN A 75 -8.31 25.67 1.99
C ASN A 75 -9.60 24.98 2.45
N ILE A 76 -10.71 25.15 1.72
CA ILE A 76 -11.97 24.47 2.04
C ILE A 76 -11.83 22.96 1.81
N ALA A 77 -11.14 22.54 0.74
CA ALA A 77 -10.90 21.12 0.46
C ALA A 77 -10.07 20.47 1.58
N ASN A 78 -8.97 21.11 1.95
CA ASN A 78 -8.10 20.65 3.05
C ASN A 78 -8.85 20.57 4.38
N TRP A 79 -9.60 21.62 4.72
CA TRP A 79 -10.44 21.63 5.91
C TRP A 79 -11.45 20.47 5.90
N ALA A 80 -12.14 20.25 4.79
CA ALA A 80 -13.15 19.22 4.70
C ALA A 80 -12.56 17.80 4.90
N VAL A 81 -11.36 17.57 4.34
CA VAL A 81 -10.63 16.29 4.51
C VAL A 81 -10.14 16.14 5.94
N SER A 82 -9.45 17.14 6.50
CA SER A 82 -8.86 17.11 7.84
C SER A 82 -9.89 16.88 8.95
N PHE A 83 -11.10 17.41 8.79
CA PHE A 83 -12.17 17.28 9.79
C PHE A 83 -13.21 16.20 9.44
N GLY A 84 -12.97 15.42 8.39
CA GLY A 84 -13.88 14.33 7.99
C GLY A 84 -15.29 14.83 7.65
N ILE A 85 -15.40 16.01 7.03
CA ILE A 85 -16.70 16.62 6.72
C ILE A 85 -17.43 15.76 5.70
N SER A 86 -18.68 15.40 6.00
CA SER A 86 -19.47 14.59 5.07
C SER A 86 -19.71 15.33 3.75
N MET A 87 -19.79 14.60 2.64
CA MET A 87 -20.01 15.15 1.31
C MET A 87 -21.30 16.01 1.24
N VAL A 88 -22.34 15.60 1.98
CA VAL A 88 -23.61 16.34 2.06
C VAL A 88 -23.40 17.69 2.74
N ALA A 89 -22.71 17.70 3.89
CA ALA A 89 -22.45 18.95 4.62
C ALA A 89 -21.53 19.89 3.81
N LEU A 90 -20.50 19.35 3.15
CA LEU A 90 -19.61 20.13 2.28
C LEU A 90 -20.37 20.76 1.12
N THR A 91 -21.23 20.01 0.44
CA THR A 91 -22.05 20.52 -0.67
C THR A 91 -23.03 21.60 -0.19
N ALA A 92 -23.64 21.42 1.00
CA ALA A 92 -24.50 22.45 1.60
C ALA A 92 -23.73 23.74 1.91
N LEU A 93 -22.53 23.65 2.49
CA LEU A 93 -21.66 24.79 2.74
C LEU A 93 -21.28 25.51 1.44
N LEU A 94 -20.86 24.76 0.43
CA LEU A 94 -20.50 25.32 -0.88
C LEU A 94 -21.66 26.05 -1.54
N SER A 95 -22.88 25.54 -1.40
CA SER A 95 -24.10 26.19 -1.92
C SER A 95 -24.34 27.57 -1.28
N ILE A 96 -24.03 27.70 0.03
CA ILE A 96 -24.13 29.02 0.74
C ILE A 96 -23.01 29.95 0.29
N LEU A 97 -21.78 29.47 0.24
CA LEU A 97 -20.60 30.26 -0.13
C LEU A 97 -20.64 30.71 -1.59
N HIS A 98 -21.25 29.94 -2.48
CA HIS A 98 -21.37 30.27 -3.90
C HIS A 98 -22.11 31.57 -4.15
N ILE A 99 -22.98 32.05 -3.22
CA ILE A 99 -23.68 33.33 -3.30
C ILE A 99 -22.66 34.49 -3.25
N LEU A 100 -21.63 34.36 -2.42
CA LEU A 100 -20.58 35.38 -2.25
C LEU A 100 -19.37 35.14 -3.16
N HIS A 101 -19.10 33.88 -3.49
CA HIS A 101 -17.98 33.41 -4.31
C HIS A 101 -18.48 32.54 -5.47
N PRO A 102 -19.00 33.14 -6.56
CA PRO A 102 -19.61 32.41 -7.68
C PRO A 102 -18.63 31.43 -8.40
N ASN A 103 -17.33 31.64 -8.25
CA ASN A 103 -16.28 30.80 -8.85
C ASN A 103 -16.01 29.53 -8.03
N LEU A 104 -16.53 29.42 -6.79
CA LEU A 104 -16.42 28.16 -6.03
C LEU A 104 -17.33 27.08 -6.64
N PRO A 105 -16.88 25.81 -6.68
CA PRO A 105 -17.74 24.70 -7.06
C PRO A 105 -18.96 24.59 -6.13
N LYS A 106 -20.12 24.25 -6.69
CA LYS A 106 -21.34 24.02 -5.89
C LYS A 106 -21.40 22.65 -5.24
N ASP A 107 -20.63 21.68 -5.75
CA ASP A 107 -20.63 20.28 -5.30
C ASP A 107 -19.28 19.94 -4.66
N GLY A 108 -19.33 19.32 -3.48
CA GLY A 108 -18.16 18.85 -2.75
C GLY A 108 -17.30 17.87 -3.54
N ARG A 109 -17.87 17.04 -4.41
CA ARG A 109 -17.11 16.12 -5.28
C ARG A 109 -16.25 16.87 -6.29
N THR A 110 -16.78 17.94 -6.85
CA THR A 110 -16.06 18.80 -7.78
C THR A 110 -14.93 19.54 -7.07
N LEU A 111 -15.17 20.06 -5.86
CA LEU A 111 -14.15 20.69 -5.02
C LEU A 111 -13.01 19.73 -4.71
N LEU A 112 -13.34 18.53 -4.24
CA LEU A 112 -12.36 17.49 -3.85
C LEU A 112 -11.78 16.75 -5.06
N LYS A 113 -12.11 17.14 -6.30
CA LYS A 113 -11.65 16.49 -7.55
C LYS A 113 -11.84 14.96 -7.50
N THR A 114 -12.94 14.50 -6.85
CA THR A 114 -13.23 13.08 -6.67
C THR A 114 -13.47 12.42 -8.02
N LYS A 115 -12.67 11.39 -8.34
CA LYS A 115 -12.88 10.60 -9.56
C LYS A 115 -14.25 9.95 -9.52
N MET A 116 -15.06 10.15 -10.55
CA MET A 116 -16.43 9.62 -10.63
C MET A 116 -16.48 8.19 -11.20
N HIS A 117 -15.46 7.80 -11.95
CA HIS A 117 -15.42 6.50 -12.62
C HIS A 117 -14.08 5.81 -12.38
N TYR A 118 -14.15 4.62 -11.85
CA TYR A 118 -13.04 3.69 -11.74
C TYR A 118 -13.29 2.51 -12.67
N ALA A 119 -12.24 1.96 -13.28
CA ALA A 119 -12.33 0.72 -14.05
C ALA A 119 -12.50 -0.45 -13.07
N ILE A 120 -13.76 -0.74 -12.71
CA ILE A 120 -14.10 -1.86 -11.84
C ILE A 120 -14.14 -3.13 -12.69
N GLN A 121 -13.50 -4.18 -12.19
CA GLN A 121 -13.46 -5.50 -12.81
C GLN A 121 -14.19 -6.50 -11.90
N GLU A 122 -14.95 -7.41 -12.50
CA GLU A 122 -15.45 -8.56 -11.75
C GLU A 122 -14.33 -9.58 -11.60
N LYS A 123 -13.94 -9.85 -10.35
CA LYS A 123 -12.86 -10.78 -9.99
C LYS A 123 -13.19 -11.52 -8.70
N ALA A 124 -12.81 -12.77 -8.63
CA ALA A 124 -12.89 -13.58 -7.41
C ALA A 124 -14.27 -13.56 -6.73
N GLY A 125 -15.36 -13.40 -7.51
CA GLY A 125 -16.74 -13.37 -7.03
C GLY A 125 -17.23 -12.04 -6.49
N GLY A 126 -16.57 -10.93 -6.80
CA GLY A 126 -16.96 -9.57 -6.45
C GLY A 126 -16.38 -8.53 -7.39
N ASN A 127 -16.42 -7.29 -6.98
CA ASN A 127 -15.92 -6.14 -7.72
C ASN A 127 -14.52 -5.76 -7.23
N TYR A 128 -13.57 -5.61 -8.13
CA TYR A 128 -12.19 -5.24 -7.82
C TYR A 128 -11.76 -4.00 -8.60
N HIS A 129 -10.99 -3.14 -7.95
CA HIS A 129 -10.27 -2.06 -8.60
C HIS A 129 -8.81 -2.06 -8.17
N HIS A 130 -7.90 -1.98 -9.15
CA HIS A 130 -6.47 -1.83 -8.93
C HIS A 130 -6.08 -0.37 -9.10
N PHE A 131 -5.64 0.29 -8.02
CA PHE A 131 -5.14 1.67 -8.06
C PHE A 131 -3.71 1.72 -8.58
N GLY A 132 -2.97 0.64 -8.41
CA GLY A 132 -1.57 0.49 -8.76
C GLY A 132 -0.63 0.83 -7.60
N ILE A 133 0.49 0.11 -7.53
CA ILE A 133 1.53 0.30 -6.51
C ILE A 133 2.23 1.63 -6.73
N LEU A 134 2.78 1.83 -7.94
CA LEU A 134 3.55 3.03 -8.25
C LEU A 134 2.69 4.30 -8.20
N SER A 135 1.47 4.24 -8.75
CA SER A 135 0.56 5.38 -8.74
C SER A 135 0.15 5.79 -7.32
N SER A 136 -0.11 4.82 -6.44
CA SER A 136 -0.47 5.08 -5.04
C SER A 136 0.71 5.60 -4.22
N LEU A 137 1.94 5.16 -4.53
CA LEU A 137 3.15 5.58 -3.83
C LEU A 137 3.75 6.89 -4.39
N LYS A 138 3.22 7.42 -5.50
CA LYS A 138 3.81 8.58 -6.18
C LYS A 138 3.98 9.79 -5.27
N SER A 139 2.97 10.11 -4.45
CA SER A 139 3.03 11.22 -3.49
C SER A 139 4.13 11.00 -2.46
N THR A 140 4.19 9.81 -1.85
CA THR A 140 5.22 9.44 -0.88
C THR A 140 6.62 9.51 -1.49
N LEU A 141 6.81 8.97 -2.70
CA LEU A 141 8.10 9.03 -3.40
C LEU A 141 8.50 10.47 -3.72
N SER A 142 7.56 11.33 -4.14
CA SER A 142 7.83 12.75 -4.40
C SER A 142 8.27 13.48 -3.14
N LYS A 143 7.61 13.25 -2.01
CA LYS A 143 7.94 13.83 -0.69
C LYS A 143 9.38 13.49 -0.27
N TYR A 144 9.84 12.29 -0.57
CA TYR A 144 11.19 11.81 -0.22
C TYR A 144 12.18 11.79 -1.39
N ALA A 145 11.87 12.41 -2.54
CA ALA A 145 12.70 12.37 -3.74
C ALA A 145 14.17 12.73 -3.51
N LYS A 146 14.44 13.68 -2.59
CA LYS A 146 15.81 14.12 -2.24
C LYS A 146 16.62 13.08 -1.45
N THR A 147 15.95 12.16 -0.75
CA THR A 147 16.61 11.11 0.06
C THR A 147 16.76 9.79 -0.69
N LEU A 148 16.07 9.64 -1.82
CA LEU A 148 16.20 8.46 -2.67
C LEU A 148 17.58 8.49 -3.38
N ALA A 149 18.26 7.34 -3.40
CA ALA A 149 19.54 7.17 -4.10
C ALA A 149 19.33 6.35 -5.39
N GLU A 150 20.21 6.56 -6.38
CA GLU A 150 20.24 5.73 -7.58
C GLU A 150 20.44 4.25 -7.22
N GLY A 151 19.65 3.37 -7.83
CA GLY A 151 19.68 1.93 -7.57
C GLY A 151 19.09 1.49 -6.23
N MET A 152 18.46 2.42 -5.48
CA MET A 152 17.88 2.10 -4.16
C MET A 152 16.74 1.09 -4.29
N THR A 153 16.73 0.09 -3.39
CA THR A 153 15.62 -0.83 -3.22
C THR A 153 14.74 -0.39 -2.04
N LEU A 154 13.46 -0.21 -2.32
CA LEU A 154 12.45 0.22 -1.35
C LEU A 154 11.68 -1.00 -0.86
N GLY A 155 11.64 -1.19 0.46
CA GLY A 155 10.84 -2.26 1.08
C GLY A 155 9.36 -1.89 1.11
N LEU A 156 8.50 -2.78 0.59
CA LEU A 156 7.05 -2.65 0.61
C LEU A 156 6.45 -3.66 1.58
N GLN A 157 5.76 -3.18 2.60
CA GLN A 157 4.93 -4.00 3.48
C GLN A 157 3.49 -3.94 2.97
N ILE A 158 2.80 -5.10 2.98
CA ILE A 158 1.42 -5.23 2.54
C ILE A 158 0.55 -5.69 3.70
N ASN A 159 -0.63 -5.07 3.82
CA ASN A 159 -1.69 -5.54 4.71
C ASN A 159 -2.96 -5.82 3.88
N ILE A 160 -3.58 -6.98 4.14
CA ILE A 160 -4.83 -7.41 3.49
C ILE A 160 -5.76 -7.95 4.57
N ASP A 161 -6.79 -7.19 4.87
CA ASP A 161 -7.78 -7.55 5.88
C ASP A 161 -9.20 -7.25 5.41
N GLY A 162 -10.17 -8.05 5.85
CA GLY A 162 -11.57 -7.93 5.49
C GLY A 162 -12.36 -7.06 6.44
N LEU A 163 -12.95 -5.99 5.94
CA LEU A 163 -13.75 -5.04 6.70
C LEU A 163 -15.24 -5.15 6.32
N PRO A 164 -16.17 -5.33 7.28
CA PRO A 164 -17.59 -5.23 7.00
C PRO A 164 -17.95 -3.78 6.68
N LEU A 165 -18.53 -3.50 5.51
CA LEU A 165 -18.92 -2.14 5.14
C LEU A 165 -20.10 -1.60 5.96
N PHE A 166 -21.05 -2.49 6.34
CA PHE A 166 -22.23 -2.12 7.09
C PHE A 166 -22.58 -3.22 8.10
N LYS A 167 -23.06 -2.84 9.30
CA LYS A 167 -23.46 -3.79 10.36
C LYS A 167 -24.59 -4.73 9.93
N SER A 168 -25.45 -4.33 8.99
CA SER A 168 -26.63 -5.07 8.52
C SER A 168 -26.46 -5.71 7.14
N SER A 169 -25.28 -5.63 6.55
CA SER A 169 -24.98 -6.15 5.20
C SER A 169 -23.89 -7.22 5.25
N THR A 170 -24.00 -8.20 4.36
CA THR A 170 -22.92 -9.19 4.15
C THR A 170 -21.78 -8.65 3.29
N VAL A 171 -21.90 -7.41 2.77
CA VAL A 171 -20.90 -6.81 1.89
C VAL A 171 -19.64 -6.48 2.68
N GLN A 172 -18.52 -6.99 2.20
CA GLN A 172 -17.19 -6.83 2.77
C GLN A 172 -16.29 -6.07 1.80
N LEU A 173 -15.41 -5.23 2.35
CA LEU A 173 -14.33 -4.58 1.64
C LEU A 173 -13.02 -5.27 2.02
N TRP A 174 -12.21 -5.62 1.02
CA TRP A 174 -10.89 -6.21 1.18
C TRP A 174 -9.87 -5.32 0.50
N PRO A 175 -9.30 -4.33 1.19
CA PRO A 175 -8.27 -3.48 0.64
C PRO A 175 -6.93 -4.21 0.62
N ILE A 176 -6.11 -3.89 -0.39
CA ILE A 176 -4.67 -4.17 -0.40
C ILE A 176 -4.00 -2.86 0.00
N LEU A 177 -3.53 -2.78 1.23
CA LEU A 177 -2.82 -1.62 1.75
C LEU A 177 -1.32 -1.83 1.59
N GLY A 178 -0.60 -0.79 1.18
CA GLY A 178 0.84 -0.81 1.04
C GLY A 178 1.50 0.24 1.91
N LEU A 179 2.65 -0.08 2.49
CA LEU A 179 3.46 0.81 3.30
C LEU A 179 4.92 0.72 2.90
N LEU A 180 5.58 1.85 2.59
CA LEU A 180 7.02 1.89 2.38
C LEU A 180 7.74 1.91 3.73
N VAL A 181 8.46 0.83 4.04
CA VAL A 181 9.23 0.73 5.30
C VAL A 181 10.59 1.44 5.23
N SER A 182 11.03 1.79 4.03
CA SER A 182 12.33 2.44 3.78
C SER A 182 12.31 3.97 3.94
N VAL A 183 11.15 4.57 4.20
CA VAL A 183 11.00 6.02 4.40
C VAL A 183 10.71 6.35 5.87
N PRO A 184 11.10 7.55 6.35
CA PRO A 184 10.92 7.91 7.76
C PRO A 184 9.44 7.98 8.19
N MET A 185 8.58 8.61 7.39
CA MET A 185 7.16 8.70 7.67
C MET A 185 6.44 7.55 6.99
N LYS A 186 5.73 6.77 7.76
CA LYS A 186 5.04 5.56 7.32
C LYS A 186 3.56 5.87 7.09
N GLU A 187 3.21 6.25 5.88
CA GLU A 187 1.81 6.47 5.48
C GLU A 187 1.33 5.30 4.64
N PRO A 188 0.30 4.55 5.07
CA PRO A 188 -0.27 3.48 4.28
C PRO A 188 -1.03 4.04 3.07
N VAL A 189 -0.92 3.38 1.93
CA VAL A 189 -1.63 3.71 0.70
C VAL A 189 -2.51 2.55 0.25
N VAL A 190 -3.62 2.85 -0.44
CA VAL A 190 -4.48 1.82 -1.02
C VAL A 190 -3.96 1.46 -2.41
N ILE A 191 -3.54 0.21 -2.59
CA ILE A 191 -3.03 -0.32 -3.87
C ILE A 191 -4.16 -0.95 -4.68
N GLY A 192 -5.08 -1.61 -4.02
CA GLY A 192 -6.24 -2.23 -4.64
C GLY A 192 -7.38 -2.39 -3.64
N ALA A 193 -8.59 -2.59 -4.13
CA ALA A 193 -9.75 -2.83 -3.28
C ALA A 193 -10.72 -3.80 -3.94
N TYR A 194 -11.10 -4.83 -3.20
CA TYR A 194 -12.16 -5.76 -3.57
C TYR A 194 -13.40 -5.50 -2.71
N CYS A 195 -14.56 -5.57 -3.30
CA CYS A 195 -15.85 -5.44 -2.63
C CYS A 195 -16.76 -6.58 -3.07
N GLY A 196 -17.24 -7.37 -2.14
CA GLY A 196 -18.09 -8.52 -2.44
C GLY A 196 -18.94 -8.99 -1.27
N PRO A 197 -19.89 -9.92 -1.51
CA PRO A 197 -20.76 -10.46 -0.46
C PRO A 197 -20.01 -11.39 0.51
N LYS A 198 -18.81 -11.80 0.14
CA LYS A 198 -17.90 -12.67 0.90
C LYS A 198 -16.46 -12.27 0.60
N LYS A 199 -15.52 -12.89 1.29
CA LYS A 199 -14.09 -12.80 0.94
C LYS A 199 -13.87 -13.20 -0.52
N PRO A 200 -12.76 -12.75 -1.14
CA PRO A 200 -12.38 -13.20 -2.48
C PRO A 200 -12.35 -14.72 -2.58
N SER A 201 -13.01 -15.28 -3.59
CA SER A 201 -13.11 -16.74 -3.78
C SER A 201 -11.80 -17.37 -4.27
N SER A 202 -10.89 -16.57 -4.83
CA SER A 202 -9.57 -16.98 -5.31
C SER A 202 -8.55 -15.91 -4.97
N ALA A 203 -7.59 -16.25 -4.12
CA ALA A 203 -6.46 -15.37 -3.78
C ALA A 203 -5.60 -15.05 -5.02
N THR A 204 -5.38 -16.03 -5.89
CA THR A 204 -4.61 -15.88 -7.13
C THR A 204 -5.26 -14.85 -8.05
N GLU A 205 -6.57 -14.93 -8.24
CA GLU A 205 -7.31 -13.98 -9.08
C GLU A 205 -7.34 -12.59 -8.46
N PHE A 206 -7.61 -12.51 -7.15
CA PHE A 206 -7.65 -11.26 -6.41
C PHE A 206 -6.33 -10.50 -6.45
N LEU A 207 -5.21 -11.20 -6.24
CA LEU A 207 -3.87 -10.61 -6.16
C LEU A 207 -3.16 -10.50 -7.52
N PHE A 208 -3.77 -10.94 -8.61
CA PHE A 208 -3.12 -11.06 -9.91
C PHE A 208 -2.47 -9.74 -10.39
N ASP A 209 -3.22 -8.61 -10.36
CA ASP A 209 -2.70 -7.32 -10.82
C ASP A 209 -1.61 -6.80 -9.90
N PHE A 210 -1.77 -6.97 -8.59
CA PHE A 210 -0.77 -6.61 -7.59
C PHE A 210 0.55 -7.36 -7.81
N VAL A 211 0.50 -8.68 -7.96
CA VAL A 211 1.71 -9.50 -8.16
C VAL A 211 2.40 -9.16 -9.47
N ARG A 212 1.65 -8.97 -10.55
CA ARG A 212 2.20 -8.59 -11.84
C ARG A 212 2.94 -7.25 -11.77
N GLU A 213 2.31 -6.21 -11.21
CA GLU A 213 2.94 -4.91 -11.07
C GLU A 213 4.15 -4.95 -10.14
N LEU A 214 4.07 -5.71 -9.04
CA LEU A 214 5.20 -5.88 -8.13
C LEU A 214 6.41 -6.50 -8.84
N GLN A 215 6.23 -7.53 -9.66
CA GLN A 215 7.30 -8.15 -10.44
C GLN A 215 7.96 -7.16 -11.42
N GLU A 216 7.16 -6.29 -12.05
CA GLU A 216 7.67 -5.22 -12.90
C GLU A 216 8.52 -4.22 -12.09
N LEU A 217 8.08 -3.84 -10.90
CA LEU A 217 8.77 -2.88 -10.03
C LEU A 217 10.02 -3.48 -9.35
N GLU A 218 10.05 -4.78 -9.13
CA GLU A 218 11.24 -5.52 -8.67
C GLU A 218 12.34 -5.54 -9.72
N ALA A 219 11.98 -5.61 -11.00
CA ALA A 219 12.93 -5.51 -12.10
C ALA A 219 13.59 -4.12 -12.19
N GLY A 220 12.85 -3.07 -11.79
CA GLY A 220 13.30 -1.68 -11.72
C GLY A 220 12.37 -0.73 -12.47
N PHE A 221 12.28 0.49 -11.98
CA PHE A 221 11.49 1.56 -12.58
C PHE A 221 12.18 2.92 -12.45
N CYS A 222 11.88 3.83 -13.37
CA CYS A 222 12.40 5.19 -13.34
C CYS A 222 11.47 6.08 -12.51
N PHE A 223 12.04 6.84 -11.56
CA PHE A 223 11.37 7.89 -10.82
C PHE A 223 12.20 9.17 -10.87
N GLY A 224 11.76 10.16 -11.65
CA GLY A 224 12.59 11.31 -12.02
C GLY A 224 13.83 10.88 -12.80
N ASP A 225 14.98 11.24 -12.29
CA ASP A 225 16.31 10.90 -12.84
C ASP A 225 16.92 9.61 -12.26
N LYS A 226 16.18 8.88 -11.41
CA LYS A 226 16.69 7.73 -10.66
C LYS A 226 16.02 6.44 -11.05
N ASN A 227 16.80 5.36 -11.11
CA ASN A 227 16.30 4.01 -11.20
C ASN A 227 16.16 3.42 -9.80
N LEU A 228 14.95 2.97 -9.48
CA LEU A 228 14.61 2.41 -8.19
C LEU A 228 14.03 1.01 -8.35
N LYS A 229 13.96 0.28 -7.25
CA LYS A 229 13.28 -1.02 -7.17
C LYS A 229 12.33 -1.02 -5.97
N ILE A 230 11.22 -1.71 -6.10
CA ILE A 230 10.36 -2.03 -4.97
C ILE A 230 10.44 -3.53 -4.73
N GLN A 231 10.68 -3.93 -3.51
CA GLN A 231 10.74 -5.34 -3.09
C GLN A 231 9.73 -5.59 -1.98
N LEU A 232 9.03 -6.70 -2.06
CA LEU A 232 8.14 -7.13 -0.99
C LEU A 232 8.96 -7.44 0.27
N HIS A 233 8.65 -6.73 1.36
CA HIS A 233 9.32 -6.88 2.65
C HIS A 233 8.52 -7.79 3.58
N THR A 234 7.22 -7.55 3.71
CA THR A 234 6.34 -8.28 4.65
C THR A 234 4.92 -8.30 4.10
N VAL A 235 4.23 -9.40 4.32
CA VAL A 235 2.79 -9.52 4.07
C VAL A 235 2.09 -9.82 5.39
N VAL A 236 1.16 -8.96 5.76
CA VAL A 236 0.23 -9.17 6.88
C VAL A 236 -1.13 -9.44 6.25
N CYS A 237 -1.69 -10.59 6.46
CA CYS A 237 -3.00 -10.93 5.90
C CYS A 237 -3.78 -11.86 6.82
N ASP A 238 -5.10 -11.80 6.72
CA ASP A 238 -5.98 -12.78 7.34
C ASP A 238 -5.59 -14.19 6.83
N PRO A 239 -5.26 -15.14 7.72
CA PRO A 239 -4.89 -16.53 7.34
C PRO A 239 -5.90 -17.19 6.40
N VAL A 240 -7.16 -16.77 6.47
CA VAL A 240 -8.27 -17.30 5.65
C VAL A 240 -8.11 -16.97 4.16
N ILE A 241 -7.33 -15.95 3.78
CA ILE A 241 -7.02 -15.65 2.37
C ILE A 241 -6.02 -16.66 1.81
N LEU A 242 -5.03 -17.08 2.62
CA LEU A 242 -3.97 -17.99 2.21
C LEU A 242 -4.45 -19.46 2.12
N HIS A 243 -5.54 -19.81 2.82
CA HIS A 243 -6.10 -21.15 2.87
C HIS A 243 -7.39 -21.28 2.06
N GLY A 244 -7.47 -20.68 0.86
CA GLY A 244 -8.50 -21.02 -0.11
C GLY A 244 -8.44 -22.53 -0.42
N PRO A 245 -9.58 -23.19 -0.73
CA PRO A 245 -9.54 -24.60 -1.11
C PRO A 245 -8.59 -24.78 -2.31
N LEU A 246 -7.64 -25.71 -2.13
CA LEU A 246 -6.77 -26.23 -3.18
C LEU A 246 -7.59 -26.87 -4.28
#